data_e1c831f6a409cfbd6839de6069ebfce8
#
_entry.id   e1c831f6a409cfbd6839de6069ebfce8
#
_cell.length_a   1.000
_cell.length_b   1.000
_cell.length_c   1.000
_cell.angle_alpha   90.00
_cell.angle_beta   90.00
_cell.angle_gamma   90.00
#
_symmetry.space_group_name_H-M   'P 1'
#
loop_
_entity.id
_entity.type
_entity.pdbx_description
1 polymer ?
#
loop_
_entity_poly.entity_id
_entity_poly.type
_entity_poly.pdbx_seq_one_letter_code
_entity_poly.pdbx_strand_id
1 'polypeptide(L)'
;GVNGHTIKFLEKLEVQEIVNMVRKKLSNYKPNPVRRVFIPKPNGKQRPLGIPTIEDRLIQQRILQILQPICEAKFHKSSFGFRPNRSTHHAIARCSHIINHSKNHFVVDVDIKGFFDNVNHGKLM
;
A
#
# COMPACT_ATOMS: atom_id res chain seq x y z
N GLY A 1 1.25 8.26 14.45
CA GLY A 1 2.34 8.99 13.80
C GLY A 1 3.26 9.69 14.79
N VAL A 2 4.16 10.51 14.29
CA VAL A 2 5.12 11.29 15.11
C VAL A 2 4.47 12.44 15.87
N ASN A 3 3.34 12.95 15.41
CA ASN A 3 2.60 14.07 16.02
C ASN A 3 1.63 13.64 17.14
N GLY A 4 1.56 12.36 17.47
CA GLY A 4 0.67 11.84 18.51
C GLY A 4 -0.82 11.83 18.15
N HIS A 5 -1.23 12.41 17.03
CA HIS A 5 -2.64 12.41 16.62
C HIS A 5 -3.12 10.98 16.29
N THR A 6 -4.33 10.68 16.76
CA THR A 6 -5.02 9.40 16.53
C THR A 6 -6.37 9.66 15.84
N ILE A 7 -7.11 8.61 15.57
CA ILE A 7 -8.47 8.73 15.00
C ILE A 7 -9.37 9.61 15.89
N LYS A 8 -9.22 9.53 17.21
CA LYS A 8 -9.96 10.37 18.17
C LYS A 8 -9.73 11.88 17.98
N PHE A 9 -8.61 12.28 17.38
CA PHE A 9 -8.39 13.67 16.99
C PHE A 9 -9.32 14.08 15.84
N LEU A 10 -9.45 13.23 14.84
CA LEU A 10 -10.33 13.48 13.70
C LEU A 10 -11.81 13.42 14.06
N GLU A 11 -12.21 12.54 14.98
CA GLU A 11 -13.59 12.40 15.47
C GLU A 11 -14.11 13.67 16.19
N LYS A 12 -13.22 14.52 16.64
CA LYS A 12 -13.56 15.80 17.28
C LYS A 12 -13.75 16.96 16.30
N LEU A 13 -13.36 16.76 15.05
CA LEU A 13 -13.44 17.78 14.01
C LEU A 13 -14.72 17.63 13.20
N GLU A 14 -15.30 18.75 12.80
CA GLU A 14 -16.36 18.76 11.81
C GLU A 14 -15.85 18.29 10.44
N VAL A 15 -16.72 17.64 9.65
CA VAL A 15 -16.35 17.12 8.32
C VAL A 15 -15.73 18.21 7.45
N GLN A 16 -16.27 19.43 7.51
CA GLN A 16 -15.76 20.55 6.72
C GLN A 16 -14.36 20.97 7.13
N GLU A 17 -14.02 20.88 8.41
CA GLU A 17 -12.66 21.16 8.93
C GLU A 17 -11.67 20.13 8.40
N ILE A 18 -12.03 18.84 8.41
CA ILE A 18 -11.21 17.77 7.84
C ILE A 18 -10.98 17.99 6.35
N VAL A 19 -12.02 18.33 5.59
CA VAL A 19 -11.92 18.63 4.14
C VAL A 19 -10.96 19.81 3.90
N ASN A 20 -11.11 20.89 4.66
CA ASN A 20 -10.26 22.08 4.54
C ASN A 20 -8.79 21.77 4.90
N MET A 21 -8.57 20.97 5.95
CA MET A 21 -7.25 20.51 6.35
C MET A 21 -6.58 19.69 5.22
N VAL A 22 -7.30 18.75 4.62
CA VAL A 22 -6.79 17.94 3.50
C VAL A 22 -6.49 18.81 2.28
N ARG A 23 -7.41 19.71 1.90
CA ARG A 23 -7.19 20.65 0.79
C ARG A 23 -5.96 21.52 1.00
N LYS A 24 -5.82 22.11 2.18
CA LYS A 24 -4.65 22.93 2.55
C LYS A 24 -3.34 22.13 2.47
N LYS A 25 -3.34 20.89 2.92
CA LYS A 25 -2.16 20.03 2.81
C LYS A 25 -1.84 19.67 1.35
N LEU A 26 -2.83 19.39 0.53
CA LEU A 26 -2.63 19.02 -0.88
C LEU A 26 -2.08 20.15 -1.74
N SER A 27 -2.38 21.42 -1.42
CA SER A 27 -1.88 22.57 -2.22
C SER A 27 -0.36 22.72 -2.18
N ASN A 28 0.30 22.24 -1.11
CA ASN A 28 1.77 22.20 -1.01
C ASN A 28 2.15 21.01 -0.12
N TYR A 29 1.97 19.80 -0.66
CA TYR A 29 2.13 18.60 0.13
C TYR A 29 3.58 18.32 0.46
N LYS A 30 3.87 18.31 1.76
CA LYS A 30 5.13 17.82 2.33
C LYS A 30 4.78 16.72 3.34
N PRO A 31 5.19 15.46 3.09
CA PRO A 31 4.91 14.37 4.00
C PRO A 31 5.64 14.57 5.34
N ASN A 32 4.98 14.20 6.43
CA ASN A 32 5.64 14.16 7.74
C ASN A 32 6.55 12.92 7.84
N PRO A 33 7.59 12.96 8.69
CA PRO A 33 8.37 11.78 9.01
C PRO A 33 7.48 10.66 9.55
N VAL A 34 7.80 9.42 9.21
CA VAL A 34 7.11 8.26 9.75
C VAL A 34 7.69 7.82 11.10
N ARG A 35 6.85 7.36 12.01
CA ARG A 35 7.29 6.72 13.25
C ARG A 35 7.72 5.29 12.92
N ARG A 36 8.99 4.97 13.12
CA ARG A 36 9.52 3.62 12.89
C ARG A 36 9.21 2.70 14.06
N VAL A 37 8.67 1.51 13.74
CA VAL A 37 8.41 0.42 14.68
C VAL A 37 8.99 -0.86 14.07
N PHE A 38 9.54 -1.74 14.91
CA PHE A 38 10.09 -3.02 14.47
C PHE A 38 9.14 -4.14 14.86
N ILE A 39 8.78 -4.98 13.89
CA ILE A 39 7.92 -6.14 14.08
C ILE A 39 8.79 -7.40 13.96
N PRO A 40 8.76 -8.33 14.95
CA PRO A 40 9.51 -9.57 14.87
C PRO A 40 8.98 -10.46 13.75
N LYS A 41 9.90 -11.09 13.00
CA LYS A 41 9.60 -12.12 12.01
C LYS A 41 9.77 -13.51 12.64
N PRO A 42 9.13 -14.56 12.09
CA PRO A 42 9.30 -15.94 12.59
C PRO A 42 10.74 -16.45 12.58
N ASN A 43 11.59 -15.88 11.72
CA ASN A 43 13.02 -16.23 11.60
C ASN A 43 13.94 -15.43 12.55
N GLY A 44 13.40 -14.79 13.57
CA GLY A 44 14.15 -13.97 14.54
C GLY A 44 14.60 -12.59 14.06
N LYS A 45 14.47 -12.28 12.76
CA LYS A 45 14.78 -10.95 12.22
C LYS A 45 13.66 -9.96 12.51
N GLN A 46 13.99 -8.68 12.50
CA GLN A 46 13.00 -7.60 12.66
C GLN A 46 12.63 -7.00 11.31
N ARG A 47 11.34 -6.70 11.14
CA ARG A 47 10.82 -5.94 10.00
C ARG A 47 10.59 -4.49 10.42
N PRO A 48 11.27 -3.51 9.83
CA PRO A 48 10.96 -2.11 10.07
C PRO A 48 9.61 -1.76 9.42
N LEU A 49 8.76 -1.06 10.18
CA LEU A 49 7.49 -0.53 9.72
C LEU A 49 7.47 0.97 9.95
N GLY A 50 7.16 1.76 8.93
CA GLY A 50 6.93 3.19 9.04
C GLY A 50 5.45 3.50 9.25
N ILE A 51 5.10 4.14 10.37
CA ILE A 51 3.73 4.56 10.66
C ILE A 51 3.59 6.06 10.36
N PRO A 52 2.89 6.45 9.28
CA PRO A 52 2.66 7.86 8.96
C PRO A 52 1.70 8.52 9.95
N THR A 53 1.61 9.85 9.89
CA THR A 53 0.61 10.60 10.67
C THR A 53 -0.80 10.29 10.16
N ILE A 54 -1.82 10.55 10.98
CA ILE A 54 -3.21 10.28 10.58
C ILE A 54 -3.63 11.16 9.40
N GLU A 55 -3.14 12.38 9.34
CA GLU A 55 -3.40 13.32 8.24
C GLU A 55 -2.76 12.85 6.94
N ASP A 56 -1.52 12.32 6.98
CA ASP A 56 -0.87 11.76 5.80
C ASP A 56 -1.58 10.49 5.31
N ARG A 57 -2.14 9.69 6.23
CA ARG A 57 -2.97 8.53 5.88
C ARG A 57 -4.25 8.93 5.16
N LEU A 58 -4.88 10.05 5.54
CA LEU A 58 -6.05 10.57 4.80
C LEU A 58 -5.69 10.96 3.37
N ILE A 59 -4.52 11.59 3.17
CA ILE A 59 -4.04 11.95 1.83
C ILE A 59 -3.73 10.70 1.02
N GLN A 60 -3.03 9.73 1.60
CA GLN A 60 -2.76 8.45 0.95
C GLN A 60 -4.06 7.74 0.54
N GLN A 61 -5.06 7.72 1.42
CA GLN A 61 -6.37 7.14 1.10
C GLN A 61 -7.08 7.89 -0.03
N ARG A 62 -6.98 9.21 -0.08
CA ARG A 62 -7.55 10.02 -1.18
C ARG A 62 -6.89 9.70 -2.52
N ILE A 63 -5.57 9.60 -2.54
CA ILE A 63 -4.80 9.22 -3.72
C ILE A 63 -5.19 7.80 -4.17
N LEU A 64 -5.30 6.87 -3.23
CA LEU A 64 -5.70 5.49 -3.50
C LEU A 64 -7.07 5.41 -4.18
N GLN A 65 -8.06 6.17 -3.69
CA GLN A 65 -9.41 6.20 -4.27
C GLN A 65 -9.44 6.65 -5.74
N ILE A 66 -8.48 7.50 -6.13
CA ILE A 66 -8.36 7.97 -7.52
C ILE A 66 -7.58 6.97 -8.38
N LEU A 67 -6.44 6.49 -7.88
CA LEU A 67 -5.55 5.64 -8.65
C LEU A 67 -6.04 4.20 -8.76
N GLN A 68 -6.70 3.67 -7.73
CA GLN A 68 -7.11 2.26 -7.69
C GLN A 68 -7.97 1.85 -8.89
N PRO A 69 -9.06 2.54 -9.25
CA PRO A 69 -9.86 2.14 -10.41
C PRO A 69 -9.09 2.24 -11.73
N ILE A 70 -8.19 3.23 -11.86
CA ILE A 70 -7.34 3.39 -13.04
C ILE A 70 -6.35 2.23 -13.16
N CYS A 71 -5.71 1.86 -12.07
CA CYS A 71 -4.76 0.75 -12.02
C CYS A 71 -5.44 -0.61 -12.21
N GLU A 72 -6.62 -0.81 -11.58
CA GLU A 72 -7.39 -2.04 -11.71
C GLU A 72 -7.70 -2.38 -13.17
N ALA A 73 -8.03 -1.38 -13.98
CA ALA A 73 -8.29 -1.56 -15.41
C ALA A 73 -7.06 -2.03 -16.21
N LYS A 74 -5.84 -1.78 -15.68
CA LYS A 74 -4.56 -2.09 -16.34
C LYS A 74 -3.86 -3.32 -15.80
N PHE A 75 -4.20 -3.78 -14.61
CA PHE A 75 -3.53 -4.91 -14.00
C PHE A 75 -3.76 -6.22 -14.75
N HIS A 76 -2.71 -6.98 -14.93
CA HIS A 76 -2.80 -8.29 -15.55
C HIS A 76 -3.74 -9.23 -14.76
N LYS A 77 -4.47 -10.10 -15.46
CA LYS A 77 -5.45 -11.03 -14.87
C LYS A 77 -4.87 -11.97 -13.81
N SER A 78 -3.58 -12.28 -13.87
CA SER A 78 -2.87 -13.11 -12.89
C SER A 78 -2.16 -12.30 -11.78
N SER A 79 -2.43 -11.01 -11.65
CA SER A 79 -2.02 -10.20 -10.50
C SER A 79 -3.08 -10.29 -9.40
N PHE A 80 -2.69 -10.69 -8.18
CA PHE A 80 -3.63 -10.95 -7.08
C PHE A 80 -3.37 -10.13 -5.82
N GLY A 81 -2.11 -9.72 -5.59
CA GLY A 81 -1.72 -9.03 -4.37
C GLY A 81 -2.36 -7.64 -4.22
N PHE A 82 -2.90 -7.35 -3.03
CA PHE A 82 -3.46 -6.04 -2.64
C PHE A 82 -4.57 -5.50 -3.56
N ARG A 83 -5.23 -6.34 -4.31
CA ARG A 83 -6.33 -5.96 -5.21
C ARG A 83 -7.70 -6.25 -4.58
N PRO A 84 -8.72 -5.39 -4.79
CA PRO A 84 -10.08 -5.67 -4.35
C PRO A 84 -10.61 -6.94 -5.03
N ASN A 85 -11.41 -7.70 -4.29
CA ASN A 85 -12.02 -8.96 -4.75
C ASN A 85 -11.04 -10.02 -5.25
N ARG A 86 -9.75 -9.91 -4.89
CA ARG A 86 -8.70 -10.90 -5.15
C ARG A 86 -8.14 -11.42 -3.84
N SER A 87 -7.77 -12.71 -3.80
CA SER A 87 -7.26 -13.36 -2.61
C SER A 87 -6.12 -14.32 -2.94
N THR A 88 -5.40 -14.75 -1.91
CA THR A 88 -4.38 -15.80 -2.01
C THR A 88 -4.97 -17.10 -2.55
N HIS A 89 -6.23 -17.44 -2.20
CA HIS A 89 -6.90 -18.63 -2.74
C HIS A 89 -7.10 -18.54 -4.25
N HIS A 90 -7.45 -17.38 -4.79
CA HIS A 90 -7.53 -17.18 -6.24
C HIS A 90 -6.17 -17.33 -6.92
N ALA A 91 -5.10 -16.86 -6.28
CA ALA A 91 -3.73 -17.04 -6.79
C ALA A 91 -3.33 -18.53 -6.84
N ILE A 92 -3.58 -19.26 -5.74
CA ILE A 92 -3.31 -20.70 -5.64
C ILE A 92 -4.13 -21.48 -6.69
N ALA A 93 -5.42 -21.19 -6.80
CA ALA A 93 -6.30 -21.83 -7.80
C ALA A 93 -5.79 -21.58 -9.22
N ARG A 94 -5.32 -20.36 -9.51
CA ARG A 94 -4.74 -20.03 -10.82
C ARG A 94 -3.44 -20.79 -11.08
N CYS A 95 -2.55 -20.89 -10.10
CA CYS A 95 -1.32 -21.67 -10.19
C CYS A 95 -1.62 -23.15 -10.41
N SER A 96 -2.52 -23.74 -9.62
CA SER A 96 -2.95 -25.14 -9.78
C SER A 96 -3.54 -25.41 -11.16
N HIS A 97 -4.38 -24.49 -11.66
CA HIS A 97 -4.93 -24.61 -13.00
C HIS A 97 -3.85 -24.61 -14.08
N ILE A 98 -2.87 -23.70 -14.00
CA ILE A 98 -1.76 -23.64 -14.98
C ILE A 98 -0.94 -24.93 -14.94
N ILE A 99 -0.57 -25.42 -13.75
CA ILE A 99 0.26 -26.62 -13.59
C ILE A 99 -0.46 -27.85 -14.12
N ASN A 100 -1.75 -28.01 -13.82
CA ASN A 100 -2.50 -29.22 -14.15
C ASN A 100 -3.01 -29.25 -15.61
N HIS A 101 -3.21 -28.08 -16.26
CA HIS A 101 -3.84 -27.99 -17.57
C HIS A 101 -2.90 -27.47 -18.67
N SER A 102 -1.69 -27.05 -18.32
CA SER A 102 -0.69 -26.66 -19.29
C SER A 102 0.51 -27.62 -19.26
N LYS A 103 1.27 -27.67 -20.35
CA LYS A 103 2.50 -28.44 -20.42
C LYS A 103 3.70 -27.76 -19.72
N ASN A 104 3.44 -26.88 -18.75
CA ASN A 104 4.47 -26.18 -18.01
C ASN A 104 4.94 -27.03 -16.83
N HIS A 105 6.20 -27.42 -16.83
CA HIS A 105 6.80 -28.28 -15.81
C HIS A 105 7.82 -27.55 -14.92
N PHE A 106 8.09 -26.28 -15.21
CA PHE A 106 9.06 -25.49 -14.47
C PHE A 106 8.39 -24.29 -13.83
N VAL A 107 8.78 -24.01 -12.59
CA VAL A 107 8.37 -22.83 -11.82
C VAL A 107 9.60 -21.97 -11.56
N VAL A 108 9.53 -20.70 -11.93
CA VAL A 108 10.58 -19.72 -11.64
C VAL A 108 10.00 -18.74 -10.63
N ASP A 109 10.63 -18.65 -9.46
CA ASP A 109 10.31 -17.68 -8.41
C ASP A 109 11.21 -16.45 -8.56
N VAL A 110 10.61 -15.26 -8.61
CA VAL A 110 11.32 -13.99 -8.76
C VAL A 110 10.81 -13.01 -7.72
N ASP A 111 11.72 -12.46 -6.91
CA ASP A 111 11.44 -11.42 -5.92
C ASP A 111 12.42 -10.24 -6.04
N ILE A 112 11.90 -9.03 -5.90
CA ILE A 112 12.72 -7.81 -5.97
C ILE A 112 13.09 -7.39 -4.55
N LYS A 113 14.35 -7.60 -4.19
CA LYS A 113 14.88 -7.25 -2.88
C LYS A 113 14.77 -5.75 -2.62
N GLY A 114 14.11 -5.38 -1.53
CA GLY A 114 14.02 -3.99 -1.07
C GLY A 114 13.35 -3.06 -2.09
N PHE A 115 12.32 -3.52 -2.79
CA PHE A 115 11.66 -2.78 -3.86
C PHE A 115 11.29 -1.35 -3.46
N PHE A 116 10.57 -1.17 -2.35
CA PHE A 116 10.11 0.16 -1.92
C PHE A 116 11.24 1.11 -1.51
N ASP A 117 12.34 0.57 -0.96
CA ASP A 117 13.50 1.37 -0.57
C ASP A 117 14.33 1.83 -1.79
N ASN A 118 14.15 1.17 -2.94
CA ASN A 118 14.90 1.41 -4.17
C ASN A 118 14.09 2.11 -5.28
N VAL A 119 12.84 2.52 -5.00
CA VAL A 119 12.03 3.28 -5.97
C VAL A 119 12.68 4.65 -6.22
N ASN A 120 13.01 4.94 -7.46
CA ASN A 120 13.51 6.26 -7.84
C ASN A 120 12.38 7.26 -7.87
N HIS A 121 12.32 8.15 -6.89
CA HIS A 121 11.24 9.13 -6.75
C HIS A 121 11.18 10.12 -7.91
N GLY A 122 12.32 10.51 -8.49
CA GLY A 122 12.35 11.41 -9.63
C GLY A 122 11.79 10.81 -10.93
N LYS A 123 11.81 9.45 -11.04
CA LYS A 123 11.16 8.76 -12.16
C LYS A 123 9.68 8.43 -11.90
N LEU A 124 9.30 8.39 -10.61
CA LEU A 124 7.93 8.11 -10.21
C LEU A 124 7.05 9.33 -10.37
N MET A 125 7.56 10.52 -10.11
CA MET A 125 6.88 11.81 -10.20
C MET A 125 6.97 12.41 -11.61
#